data_3214dbcb23ebd2dc24dcf8d2d5668fa1
#
_entry.id   3214dbcb23ebd2dc24dcf8d2d5668fa1
#
_cell.length_a   1.000
_cell.length_b   1.000
_cell.length_c   1.000
_cell.angle_alpha   90.00
_cell.angle_beta   90.00
_cell.angle_gamma   90.00
#
_symmetry.space_group_name_H-M   'P 1'
#
loop_
_entity.id
_entity.type
_entity.pdbx_description
1 polymer ?
#
loop_
_entity_poly.entity_id
_entity_poly.type
_entity_poly.pdbx_seq_one_letter_code
_entity_poly.pdbx_strand_id
1 'polypeptide(L)'
;MLALLPYDRAAAVRYAHIWAYGRNPRYYDYESIGGDCTNFASQCIYAGAGVMNDTPTFGWYYINANDKAPAWTGVEYLYNFLTRRTPSVGPFAGEVSPERIRPGDIVQLSFDGAGWQHSPVVVAADRPRSYADILVAAHSADADDRPLSTYEFARARFLHLGGVYRQG
;
A
#
# COMPACT_ATOMS: atom_id res chain seq x y z
N MET A 1 -22.01 -7.70 -12.11
CA MET A 1 -20.82 -8.38 -12.65
C MET A 1 -19.59 -7.51 -12.45
N LEU A 2 -18.49 -8.10 -12.05
CA LEU A 2 -17.25 -7.35 -11.85
C LEU A 2 -16.52 -7.16 -13.18
N ALA A 3 -16.04 -5.94 -13.42
CA ALA A 3 -15.14 -5.62 -14.52
C ALA A 3 -13.73 -5.45 -13.97
N LEU A 4 -12.74 -5.94 -14.71
CA LEU A 4 -11.32 -5.78 -14.38
C LEU A 4 -10.77 -4.57 -15.11
N LEU A 5 -10.21 -3.64 -14.36
CA LEU A 5 -9.64 -2.41 -14.87
C LEU A 5 -8.16 -2.30 -14.49
N PRO A 6 -7.36 -1.53 -15.27
CA PRO A 6 -5.97 -1.28 -14.90
C PRO A 6 -5.88 -0.48 -13.59
N TYR A 7 -4.82 -0.76 -12.82
CA TYR A 7 -4.40 0.06 -11.70
C TYR A 7 -3.52 1.21 -12.24
N ASP A 8 -3.88 2.45 -11.93
CA ASP A 8 -3.12 3.63 -12.39
C ASP A 8 -1.87 3.84 -11.52
N ARG A 9 -0.78 3.22 -11.91
CA ARG A 9 0.50 3.28 -11.17
C ARG A 9 1.06 4.68 -11.08
N ALA A 10 0.96 5.44 -12.17
CA ALA A 10 1.46 6.81 -12.20
C ALA A 10 0.72 7.70 -11.20
N ALA A 11 -0.58 7.53 -11.06
CA ALA A 11 -1.37 8.29 -10.08
C ALA A 11 -0.97 7.92 -8.64
N ALA A 12 -0.76 6.63 -8.36
CA ALA A 12 -0.33 6.18 -7.04
C ALA A 12 1.05 6.77 -6.67
N VAL A 13 2.01 6.72 -7.58
CA VAL A 13 3.35 7.26 -7.38
C VAL A 13 3.32 8.78 -7.19
N ARG A 14 2.53 9.46 -8.01
CA ARG A 14 2.39 10.92 -7.91
C ARG A 14 1.82 11.33 -6.56
N TYR A 15 0.80 10.64 -6.08
CA TYR A 15 0.24 10.86 -4.74
C TYR A 15 1.30 10.64 -3.66
N ALA A 16 2.07 9.57 -3.76
CA ALA A 16 3.12 9.26 -2.80
C ALA A 16 4.15 10.40 -2.71
N HIS A 17 4.64 10.90 -3.85
CA HIS A 17 5.60 12.01 -3.84
C HIS A 17 5.02 13.30 -3.26
N ILE A 18 3.75 13.59 -3.53
CA ILE A 18 3.11 14.81 -3.01
C ILE A 18 3.02 14.78 -1.49
N TRP A 19 2.70 13.62 -0.90
CA TRP A 19 2.33 13.52 0.51
C TRP A 19 3.32 12.77 1.39
N ALA A 20 4.46 12.34 0.85
CA ALA A 20 5.47 11.58 1.62
C ALA A 20 5.94 12.32 2.89
N TYR A 21 6.14 13.63 2.80
CA TYR A 21 6.60 14.45 3.91
C TYR A 21 5.50 15.33 4.52
N GLY A 22 4.25 15.08 4.17
CA GLY A 22 3.12 15.86 4.66
C GLY A 22 1.92 14.98 4.94
N ARG A 23 0.82 15.63 5.34
CA ARG A 23 -0.43 14.94 5.64
C ARG A 23 -1.56 15.58 4.85
N ASN A 24 -2.26 14.77 4.06
CA ASN A 24 -3.46 15.19 3.36
C ASN A 24 -4.57 15.41 4.41
N PRO A 25 -5.12 16.64 4.55
CA PRO A 25 -6.09 16.93 5.61
C PRO A 25 -7.41 16.18 5.45
N ARG A 26 -7.64 15.55 4.30
CA ARG A 26 -8.81 14.69 4.08
C ARG A 26 -8.78 13.44 4.98
N TYR A 27 -7.60 13.01 5.42
CA TYR A 27 -7.40 11.79 6.21
C TYR A 27 -6.87 12.13 7.59
N TYR A 28 -7.31 11.37 8.59
CA TYR A 28 -6.76 11.50 9.92
C TYR A 28 -5.30 11.06 9.94
N ASP A 29 -4.46 11.76 10.71
CA ASP A 29 -3.06 11.41 10.89
C ASP A 29 -2.93 10.46 12.07
N TYR A 30 -2.62 9.19 11.79
CA TYR A 30 -2.51 8.16 12.82
C TYR A 30 -1.11 8.04 13.43
N GLU A 31 -0.19 8.98 13.14
CA GLU A 31 1.21 8.83 13.55
C GLU A 31 1.37 8.66 15.06
N SER A 32 0.58 9.35 15.85
CA SER A 32 0.62 9.25 17.31
C SER A 32 -0.22 8.11 17.89
N ILE A 33 -0.94 7.37 17.05
CA ILE A 33 -1.85 6.30 17.46
C ILE A 33 -1.55 5.03 16.66
N GLY A 34 -0.38 4.45 16.85
CA GLY A 34 0.01 3.20 16.22
C GLY A 34 0.74 3.35 14.87
N GLY A 35 0.89 4.58 14.34
CA GLY A 35 1.60 4.85 13.10
C GLY A 35 0.69 5.06 11.90
N ASP A 36 1.21 5.75 10.90
CA ASP A 36 0.47 6.21 9.72
C ASP A 36 0.87 5.49 8.43
N CYS A 37 1.71 4.47 8.52
CA CYS A 37 2.30 3.86 7.32
C CYS A 37 1.26 3.21 6.41
N THR A 38 0.32 2.48 6.96
CA THR A 38 -0.69 1.77 6.15
C THR A 38 -1.81 2.70 5.71
N ASN A 39 -2.16 3.70 6.52
CA ASN A 39 -3.06 4.78 6.11
C ASN A 39 -2.52 5.49 4.86
N PHE A 40 -1.23 5.81 4.86
CA PHE A 40 -0.58 6.42 3.70
C PHE A 40 -0.56 5.48 2.49
N ALA A 41 -0.18 4.22 2.69
CA ALA A 41 -0.16 3.22 1.62
C ALA A 41 -1.55 3.07 0.99
N SER A 42 -2.60 3.01 1.80
CA SER A 42 -3.98 2.92 1.32
C SER A 42 -4.37 4.15 0.50
N GLN A 43 -3.97 5.34 0.92
CA GLN A 43 -4.22 6.56 0.16
C GLN A 43 -3.56 6.52 -1.21
N CYS A 44 -2.31 6.07 -1.28
CA CYS A 44 -1.59 5.92 -2.55
C CYS A 44 -2.28 4.91 -3.47
N ILE A 45 -2.67 3.75 -2.93
CA ILE A 45 -3.39 2.73 -3.68
C ILE A 45 -4.73 3.28 -4.17
N TYR A 46 -5.44 4.02 -3.34
CA TYR A 46 -6.72 4.61 -3.73
C TYR A 46 -6.56 5.61 -4.87
N ALA A 47 -5.50 6.40 -4.87
CA ALA A 47 -5.21 7.32 -5.98
C ALA A 47 -5.09 6.57 -7.31
N GLY A 48 -4.55 5.35 -7.29
CA GLY A 48 -4.43 4.51 -8.49
C GLY A 48 -5.64 3.64 -8.79
N ALA A 49 -6.41 3.28 -7.78
CA ALA A 49 -7.57 2.38 -7.92
C ALA A 49 -8.88 3.13 -8.20
N GLY A 50 -9.07 4.30 -7.58
CA GLY A 50 -10.25 5.13 -7.78
C GLY A 50 -11.54 4.57 -7.18
N VAL A 51 -11.49 3.47 -6.46
CA VAL A 51 -12.68 2.83 -5.86
C VAL A 51 -12.28 2.16 -4.56
N MET A 52 -13.17 2.20 -3.59
CA MET A 52 -13.06 1.49 -2.32
C MET A 52 -13.98 0.26 -2.31
N ASN A 53 -13.75 -0.64 -1.35
CA ASN A 53 -14.68 -1.72 -1.06
C ASN A 53 -15.38 -1.42 0.26
N ASP A 54 -16.67 -1.12 0.20
CA ASP A 54 -17.45 -0.64 1.35
C ASP A 54 -17.96 -1.75 2.26
N THR A 55 -17.56 -3.00 2.03
CA THR A 55 -17.99 -4.11 2.89
C THR A 55 -17.55 -3.86 4.32
N PRO A 56 -18.46 -3.84 5.30
CA PRO A 56 -18.09 -3.65 6.70
C PRO A 56 -17.05 -4.67 7.16
N THR A 57 -16.08 -4.22 7.94
CA THR A 57 -15.00 -5.01 8.55
C THR A 57 -14.00 -5.56 7.52
N PHE A 58 -14.46 -6.30 6.51
CA PHE A 58 -13.58 -7.04 5.59
C PHE A 58 -13.30 -6.31 4.28
N GLY A 59 -13.89 -5.13 4.09
CA GLY A 59 -13.61 -4.29 2.94
C GLY A 59 -12.31 -3.49 3.09
N TRP A 60 -12.23 -2.46 2.28
CA TRP A 60 -11.09 -1.55 2.28
C TRP A 60 -11.63 -0.15 1.92
N TYR A 61 -11.83 0.68 2.94
CA TYR A 61 -12.45 1.99 2.79
C TYR A 61 -12.05 2.92 3.93
N TYR A 62 -12.18 4.22 3.67
CA TYR A 62 -12.03 5.28 4.66
C TYR A 62 -13.10 6.34 4.40
N ILE A 63 -13.93 6.61 5.38
CA ILE A 63 -14.93 7.68 5.36
C ILE A 63 -14.48 8.82 6.28
N ASN A 64 -14.12 8.47 7.51
CA ASN A 64 -13.53 9.39 8.49
C ASN A 64 -12.73 8.59 9.52
N ALA A 65 -12.12 9.28 10.48
CA ALA A 65 -11.24 8.66 11.47
C ALA A 65 -11.90 7.50 12.25
N ASN A 66 -13.20 7.57 12.45
CA ASN A 66 -13.96 6.58 13.22
C ASN A 66 -14.77 5.63 12.34
N ASP A 67 -14.72 5.78 11.02
CA ASP A 67 -15.46 4.95 10.08
C ASP A 67 -14.56 4.57 8.92
N LYS A 68 -13.83 3.52 9.11
CA LYS A 68 -12.87 2.96 8.15
C LYS A 68 -12.74 1.46 8.37
N ALA A 69 -12.35 0.75 7.31
CA ALA A 69 -12.06 -0.68 7.43
C ALA A 69 -10.70 -0.89 8.11
N PRO A 70 -10.53 -1.98 8.87
CA PRO A 70 -9.21 -2.35 9.42
C PRO A 70 -8.12 -2.43 8.36
N ALA A 71 -8.44 -2.86 7.14
CA ALA A 71 -7.48 -2.97 6.04
C ALA A 71 -6.91 -1.61 5.60
N TRP A 72 -7.60 -0.50 5.88
CA TRP A 72 -7.11 0.82 5.50
C TRP A 72 -5.91 1.26 6.34
N THR A 73 -5.84 0.84 7.60
CA THR A 73 -4.83 1.30 8.56
C THR A 73 -3.98 0.20 9.17
N GLY A 74 -4.28 -1.07 8.93
CA GLY A 74 -3.56 -2.19 9.54
C GLY A 74 -2.74 -2.96 8.52
N VAL A 75 -1.46 -3.20 8.81
CA VAL A 75 -0.51 -3.83 7.89
C VAL A 75 -1.00 -5.21 7.43
N GLU A 76 -1.32 -6.07 8.39
CA GLU A 76 -1.76 -7.44 8.06
C GLU A 76 -3.14 -7.46 7.43
N TYR A 77 -4.04 -6.57 7.86
CA TYR A 77 -5.38 -6.47 7.27
C TYR A 77 -5.32 -5.99 5.82
N LEU A 78 -4.42 -5.06 5.50
CA LEU A 78 -4.20 -4.64 4.11
C LEU A 78 -3.71 -5.81 3.25
N TYR A 79 -2.75 -6.58 3.75
CA TYR A 79 -2.28 -7.77 3.06
C TYR A 79 -3.43 -8.73 2.77
N ASN A 80 -4.25 -9.03 3.78
CA ASN A 80 -5.36 -9.96 3.64
C ASN A 80 -6.39 -9.46 2.61
N PHE A 81 -6.69 -8.17 2.61
CA PHE A 81 -7.61 -7.61 1.63
C PHE A 81 -7.04 -7.70 0.21
N LEU A 82 -5.81 -7.25 0.01
CA LEU A 82 -5.20 -7.21 -1.32
C LEU A 82 -5.03 -8.61 -1.91
N THR A 83 -4.71 -9.59 -1.08
CA THR A 83 -4.46 -10.97 -1.55
C THR A 83 -5.68 -11.89 -1.41
N ARG A 84 -6.88 -11.33 -1.24
CA ARG A 84 -8.10 -12.13 -1.11
C ARG A 84 -8.30 -13.02 -2.32
N ARG A 85 -8.82 -14.22 -2.08
CA ARG A 85 -9.00 -15.22 -3.15
C ARG A 85 -10.25 -14.98 -3.97
N THR A 86 -11.32 -14.52 -3.34
CA THR A 86 -12.59 -14.26 -4.03
C THR A 86 -12.60 -12.83 -4.56
N PRO A 87 -12.73 -12.64 -5.89
CA PRO A 87 -12.82 -11.31 -6.46
C PRO A 87 -13.98 -10.51 -5.87
N SER A 88 -13.69 -9.27 -5.53
CA SER A 88 -14.67 -8.28 -5.07
C SER A 88 -14.19 -6.90 -5.45
N VAL A 89 -15.06 -5.89 -5.35
CA VAL A 89 -14.74 -4.51 -5.72
C VAL A 89 -13.46 -4.04 -5.03
N GLY A 90 -12.60 -3.36 -5.77
CA GLY A 90 -11.39 -2.75 -5.26
C GLY A 90 -10.11 -3.33 -5.85
N PRO A 91 -8.97 -2.79 -5.44
CA PRO A 91 -7.67 -3.28 -5.90
C PRO A 91 -7.37 -4.67 -5.34
N PHE A 92 -6.52 -5.40 -6.06
CA PHE A 92 -6.01 -6.68 -5.61
C PHE A 92 -4.53 -6.80 -5.96
N ALA A 93 -3.84 -7.65 -5.22
CA ALA A 93 -2.41 -7.88 -5.40
C ALA A 93 -2.07 -9.35 -5.19
N GLY A 94 -0.92 -9.74 -5.70
CA GLY A 94 -0.31 -11.03 -5.40
C GLY A 94 1.12 -10.85 -4.92
N GLU A 95 1.62 -11.80 -4.15
CA GLU A 95 3.03 -11.80 -3.78
C GLU A 95 3.88 -12.15 -4.98
N VAL A 96 4.97 -11.41 -5.14
CA VAL A 96 5.96 -11.62 -6.20
C VAL A 96 7.36 -11.60 -5.61
N SER A 97 8.33 -12.08 -6.36
CA SER A 97 9.74 -11.92 -6.01
C SER A 97 10.16 -10.45 -6.20
N PRO A 98 11.22 -9.99 -5.48
CA PRO A 98 11.62 -8.58 -5.52
C PRO A 98 11.89 -8.02 -6.91
N GLU A 99 12.46 -8.81 -7.81
CA GLU A 99 12.80 -8.36 -9.16
C GLU A 99 11.57 -8.06 -10.02
N ARG A 100 10.39 -8.48 -9.59
CA ARG A 100 9.12 -8.23 -10.30
C ARG A 100 8.34 -7.05 -9.77
N ILE A 101 8.83 -6.41 -8.71
CA ILE A 101 8.14 -5.26 -8.12
C ILE A 101 8.18 -4.06 -9.08
N ARG A 102 7.12 -3.26 -9.09
CA ARG A 102 6.96 -2.12 -9.98
C ARG A 102 6.50 -0.88 -9.21
N PRO A 103 6.70 0.33 -9.78
CA PRO A 103 6.18 1.55 -9.15
C PRO A 103 4.66 1.44 -8.91
N GLY A 104 4.23 1.89 -7.74
CA GLY A 104 2.83 1.78 -7.31
C GLY A 104 2.54 0.52 -6.50
N ASP A 105 3.44 -0.45 -6.48
CA ASP A 105 3.33 -1.65 -5.65
C ASP A 105 3.64 -1.34 -4.18
N ILE A 106 3.40 -2.32 -3.32
CA ILE A 106 3.62 -2.20 -1.88
C ILE A 106 4.66 -3.23 -1.45
N VAL A 107 5.59 -2.79 -0.61
CA VAL A 107 6.46 -3.69 0.14
C VAL A 107 5.95 -3.70 1.58
N GLN A 108 5.93 -4.87 2.21
CA GLN A 108 5.67 -4.93 3.64
C GLN A 108 6.88 -5.50 4.36
N LEU A 109 7.20 -4.92 5.52
CA LEU A 109 8.39 -5.24 6.28
C LEU A 109 8.04 -5.79 7.65
N SER A 110 8.76 -6.83 8.05
CA SER A 110 8.78 -7.35 9.40
C SER A 110 10.13 -7.01 10.02
N PHE A 111 10.11 -6.20 11.07
CA PHE A 111 11.35 -5.83 11.78
C PHE A 111 11.74 -6.85 12.84
N ASP A 112 10.73 -7.50 13.44
CA ASP A 112 10.95 -8.47 14.53
C ASP A 112 11.00 -9.93 14.08
N GLY A 113 10.70 -10.20 12.81
CA GLY A 113 10.67 -11.55 12.25
C GLY A 113 9.40 -12.34 12.58
N ALA A 114 8.51 -11.78 13.39
CA ALA A 114 7.27 -12.44 13.82
C ALA A 114 6.04 -11.85 13.15
N GLY A 115 5.81 -10.54 13.31
CA GLY A 115 4.68 -9.84 12.70
C GLY A 115 5.11 -8.94 11.56
N TRP A 116 4.19 -8.12 11.07
CA TRP A 116 4.43 -7.17 9.98
C TRP A 116 4.09 -5.77 10.46
N GLN A 117 5.03 -4.83 10.32
CA GLN A 117 4.95 -3.53 10.98
C GLN A 117 4.96 -2.34 10.05
N HIS A 118 5.28 -2.52 8.75
CA HIS A 118 5.46 -1.38 7.86
C HIS A 118 4.97 -1.70 6.45
N SER A 119 4.47 -0.67 5.74
CA SER A 119 3.90 -0.82 4.39
C SER A 119 4.42 0.27 3.43
N PRO A 120 5.71 0.32 3.11
CA PRO A 120 6.23 1.30 2.15
C PRO A 120 5.63 1.14 0.76
N VAL A 121 5.48 2.27 0.06
CA VAL A 121 4.98 2.32 -1.32
C VAL A 121 6.16 2.41 -2.28
N VAL A 122 6.22 1.55 -3.28
CA VAL A 122 7.27 1.59 -4.29
C VAL A 122 7.03 2.79 -5.23
N VAL A 123 8.02 3.67 -5.32
CA VAL A 123 7.93 4.84 -6.21
C VAL A 123 8.87 4.73 -7.41
N ALA A 124 9.90 3.89 -7.33
CA ALA A 124 10.79 3.62 -8.46
C ALA A 124 11.34 2.20 -8.36
N ALA A 125 11.25 1.48 -9.45
CA ALA A 125 11.86 0.15 -9.62
C ALA A 125 11.78 -0.22 -11.10
N ASP A 126 12.91 -0.59 -11.68
CA ASP A 126 12.98 -1.08 -13.05
C ASP A 126 13.89 -2.30 -13.05
N ARG A 127 13.28 -3.49 -13.00
CA ARG A 127 14.00 -4.78 -12.93
C ARG A 127 15.10 -4.74 -11.87
N PRO A 128 14.74 -4.46 -10.60
CA PRO A 128 15.75 -4.27 -9.56
C PRO A 128 16.59 -5.52 -9.38
N ARG A 129 17.90 -5.31 -9.20
CA ARG A 129 18.88 -6.40 -8.96
C ARG A 129 19.17 -6.56 -7.46
N SER A 130 18.86 -5.54 -6.68
CA SER A 130 19.04 -5.54 -5.23
C SER A 130 18.03 -4.62 -4.60
N TYR A 131 17.92 -4.66 -3.27
CA TYR A 131 17.04 -3.76 -2.54
C TYR A 131 17.43 -2.28 -2.68
N ALA A 132 18.68 -1.99 -3.06
CA ALA A 132 19.12 -0.62 -3.33
C ALA A 132 18.44 -0.02 -4.57
N ASP A 133 17.97 -0.87 -5.47
CA ASP A 133 17.31 -0.45 -6.71
C ASP A 133 15.82 -0.24 -6.55
N ILE A 134 15.26 -0.49 -5.36
CA ILE A 134 13.85 -0.29 -5.05
C ILE A 134 13.74 0.94 -4.17
N LEU A 135 13.11 1.99 -4.69
CA LEU A 135 12.91 3.23 -3.94
C LEU A 135 11.48 3.31 -3.45
N VAL A 136 11.32 3.69 -2.19
CA VAL A 136 10.01 3.74 -1.54
C VAL A 136 9.71 5.10 -0.93
N ALA A 137 8.41 5.39 -0.79
CA ALA A 137 7.88 6.48 0.01
C ALA A 137 7.06 5.87 1.15
N ALA A 138 7.07 6.50 2.32
CA ALA A 138 6.39 5.96 3.48
C ALA A 138 6.07 7.05 4.50
N HIS A 139 5.01 6.82 5.27
CA HIS A 139 4.81 7.46 6.56
C HIS A 139 5.31 6.54 7.66
N SER A 140 5.43 7.08 8.84
CA SER A 140 6.17 6.63 10.00
C SER A 140 7.66 6.61 9.70
N ALA A 141 8.38 7.60 10.23
CA ALA A 141 9.69 8.01 9.77
C ALA A 141 9.62 8.38 8.28
N ASP A 142 8.96 9.50 8.00
CA ASP A 142 8.60 9.92 6.64
C ASP A 142 9.78 9.84 5.68
N ALA A 143 9.54 9.26 4.50
CA ALA A 143 10.56 9.05 3.50
C ALA A 143 9.99 9.18 2.09
N ASP A 144 10.83 9.63 1.16
CA ASP A 144 10.56 9.61 -0.27
C ASP A 144 11.85 9.26 -1.02
N ASP A 145 11.74 8.50 -2.09
CA ASP A 145 12.88 8.02 -2.85
C ASP A 145 13.95 7.33 -1.97
N ARG A 146 13.50 6.70 -0.90
CA ARG A 146 14.39 6.00 0.02
C ARG A 146 14.67 4.59 -0.49
N PRO A 147 15.96 4.20 -0.67
CA PRO A 147 16.29 2.82 -1.03
C PRO A 147 15.81 1.84 0.04
N LEU A 148 15.15 0.76 -0.39
CA LEU A 148 14.67 -0.28 0.52
C LEU A 148 15.80 -0.88 1.34
N SER A 149 17.01 -0.93 0.78
CA SER A 149 18.22 -1.45 1.44
C SER A 149 18.62 -0.67 2.69
N THR A 150 18.09 0.55 2.89
CA THR A 150 18.42 1.37 4.06
C THR A 150 17.56 1.04 5.28
N TYR A 151 16.55 0.19 5.13
CA TYR A 151 15.77 -0.33 6.26
C TYR A 151 16.44 -1.57 6.83
N GLU A 152 16.46 -1.68 8.15
CA GLU A 152 16.89 -2.90 8.83
C GLU A 152 15.64 -3.74 9.11
N PHE A 153 15.46 -4.83 8.36
CA PHE A 153 14.31 -5.70 8.52
C PHE A 153 14.73 -7.16 8.55
N ALA A 154 13.92 -7.98 9.24
CA ALA A 154 14.12 -9.43 9.30
C ALA A 154 13.51 -10.12 8.08
N ARG A 155 12.34 -9.65 7.63
CA ARG A 155 11.64 -10.22 6.47
C ARG A 155 10.96 -9.12 5.67
N ALA A 156 10.79 -9.38 4.36
CA ALA A 156 10.03 -8.52 3.47
C ALA A 156 9.11 -9.38 2.60
N ARG A 157 7.96 -8.81 2.21
CA ARG A 157 7.11 -9.40 1.18
C ARG A 157 6.71 -8.32 0.19
N PHE A 158 6.56 -8.71 -1.06
CA PHE A 158 6.41 -7.80 -2.19
C PHE A 158 5.06 -8.04 -2.82
N LEU A 159 4.20 -7.02 -2.79
CA LEU A 159 2.81 -7.10 -3.24
C LEU A 159 2.68 -6.36 -4.55
N HIS A 160 2.44 -7.12 -5.62
CA HIS A 160 2.26 -6.55 -6.96
C HIS A 160 0.77 -6.32 -7.21
N LEU A 161 0.40 -5.06 -7.38
CA LEU A 161 -0.98 -4.67 -7.70
C LEU A 161 -1.33 -5.16 -9.11
N GLY A 162 -2.24 -6.12 -9.18
CA GLY A 162 -2.61 -6.75 -10.45
C GLY A 162 -3.70 -6.04 -11.22
N GLY A 163 -4.49 -5.22 -10.55
CA GLY A 163 -5.60 -4.50 -11.16
C GLY A 163 -6.64 -4.08 -10.15
N VAL A 164 -7.78 -3.66 -10.67
CA VAL A 164 -8.90 -3.13 -9.86
C VAL A 164 -10.20 -3.74 -10.37
N TYR A 165 -10.99 -4.32 -9.47
CA TYR A 165 -12.34 -4.76 -9.81
C TYR A 165 -13.34 -3.65 -9.55
N ARG A 166 -14.25 -3.42 -10.48
CA ARG A 166 -15.37 -2.50 -10.33
C ARG A 166 -16.67 -3.18 -10.73
N GLN A 167 -17.76 -2.67 -10.19
CA GLN A 167 -19.08 -3.05 -10.70
C GLN A 167 -19.24 -2.52 -12.12
N GLY A 168 -19.55 -3.42 -13.03
CA GLY A 168 -19.76 -3.10 -14.44
C GLY A 168 -21.21 -2.78 -14.78
#